data_07f0deff4226c34137374d1698e85782
#
_entry.id   07f0deff4226c34137374d1698e85782
#
_cell.length_a   1.000
_cell.length_b   1.000
_cell.length_c   1.000
_cell.angle_alpha   90.00
_cell.angle_beta   90.00
_cell.angle_gamma   90.00
#
_symmetry.space_group_name_H-M   'P 1'
#
loop_
_entity.id
_entity.type
_entity.pdbx_description
1 polymer ?
#
loop_
_entity_poly.entity_id
_entity_poly.type
_entity_poly.pdbx_seq_one_letter_code
_entity_poly.pdbx_strand_id
1 'polypeptide(L)'
;YDFRPSASLATITTYLQDPLRLTFHGGASLVHAQDVARGHILAAEKGESYESYILAADNFHWAEIHRQISQKAGTYGPGFQLGKGMAVSSAGLMELAAKTFNMTPMATQALAQQVGTYFWYTSQKAQDLGYRYRSLEDSLVDTLAWLSKSEHLKAGQKERLLRQNSLKEASLSYN
;
A
#
# COMPACT_ATOMS: atom_id res chain seq x y z
N TYR A 1 -5.38 -0.16 -15.18
CA TYR A 1 -4.69 1.11 -14.92
C TYR A 1 -5.57 1.92 -13.99
N ASP A 2 -5.00 2.41 -12.89
CA ASP A 2 -5.76 3.12 -11.87
C ASP A 2 -5.69 4.63 -12.17
N PHE A 3 -6.74 5.18 -12.75
CA PHE A 3 -6.83 6.63 -13.00
C PHE A 3 -7.03 7.43 -11.71
N ARG A 4 -7.48 6.78 -10.65
CA ARG A 4 -7.59 7.38 -9.31
C ARG A 4 -6.84 6.47 -8.33
N PRO A 5 -5.98 7.03 -7.47
CA PRO A 5 -5.28 6.23 -6.49
C PRO A 5 -6.29 5.52 -5.58
N SER A 6 -6.23 4.19 -5.53
CA SER A 6 -6.91 3.42 -4.50
C SER A 6 -6.36 3.80 -3.11
N ALA A 7 -7.08 3.48 -2.05
CA ALA A 7 -6.60 3.77 -0.68
C ALA A 7 -5.22 3.12 -0.41
N SER A 8 -5.00 1.91 -0.93
CA SER A 8 -3.70 1.22 -0.80
C SER A 8 -2.60 1.94 -1.57
N LEU A 9 -2.87 2.38 -2.80
CA LEU A 9 -1.91 3.13 -3.60
C LEU A 9 -1.61 4.50 -2.96
N ALA A 10 -2.64 5.17 -2.43
CA ALA A 10 -2.47 6.43 -1.71
C ALA A 10 -1.55 6.28 -0.49
N THR A 11 -1.63 5.16 0.23
CA THR A 11 -0.71 4.87 1.36
C THR A 11 0.74 4.80 0.87
N ILE A 12 1.01 4.09 -0.23
CA ILE A 12 2.36 3.97 -0.80
C ILE A 12 2.87 5.32 -1.29
N THR A 13 2.06 6.07 -2.04
CA THR A 13 2.47 7.36 -2.59
C THR A 13 2.70 8.40 -1.51
N THR A 14 1.83 8.45 -0.49
CA THR A 14 1.99 9.35 0.66
C THR A 14 3.29 9.04 1.41
N TYR A 15 3.57 7.75 1.68
CA TYR A 15 4.83 7.36 2.32
C TYR A 15 6.05 7.76 1.49
N LEU A 16 6.03 7.57 0.16
CA LEU A 16 7.13 7.97 -0.72
C LEU A 16 7.32 9.49 -0.79
N GLN A 17 6.27 10.26 -0.54
CA GLN A 17 6.29 11.73 -0.54
C GLN A 17 6.62 12.33 0.82
N ASP A 18 6.48 11.56 1.90
CA ASP A 18 6.77 12.01 3.26
C ASP A 18 8.27 12.13 3.50
N PRO A 19 8.80 13.34 3.77
CA PRO A 19 10.22 13.54 4.04
C PRO A 19 10.67 12.90 5.35
N LEU A 20 9.78 12.75 6.33
CA LEU A 20 10.06 12.15 7.64
C LEU A 20 9.97 10.63 7.63
N ARG A 21 9.44 10.04 6.55
CA ARG A 21 9.25 8.59 6.44
C ARG A 21 8.53 8.01 7.65
N LEU A 22 7.43 8.64 8.02
CA LEU A 22 6.63 8.19 9.15
C LEU A 22 6.02 6.82 8.87
N THR A 23 6.07 5.98 9.87
CA THR A 23 5.31 4.72 9.90
C THR A 23 4.43 4.69 11.14
N PHE A 24 3.58 3.70 11.26
CA PHE A 24 2.64 3.61 12.36
C PHE A 24 2.45 2.16 12.83
N HIS A 25 1.95 1.99 14.04
CA HIS A 25 1.59 0.68 14.57
C HIS A 25 0.40 0.10 13.82
N GLY A 26 0.34 -1.23 13.74
CA GLY A 26 -0.69 -1.96 13.04
C GLY A 26 -0.12 -2.78 11.90
N GLY A 27 -1.00 -3.35 11.09
CA GLY A 27 -0.59 -4.18 9.96
C GLY A 27 -1.72 -4.40 8.97
N ALA A 28 -1.35 -4.86 7.78
CA ALA A 28 -2.29 -5.15 6.71
C ALA A 28 -1.84 -6.36 5.89
N SER A 29 -2.81 -6.98 5.23
CA SER A 29 -2.57 -7.92 4.13
C SER A 29 -2.62 -7.14 2.83
N LEU A 30 -1.50 -7.10 2.11
CA LEU A 30 -1.40 -6.45 0.79
C LEU A 30 -1.36 -7.51 -0.30
N VAL A 31 -2.35 -7.50 -1.15
CA VAL A 31 -2.51 -8.45 -2.25
C VAL A 31 -2.46 -7.71 -3.60
N HIS A 32 -1.83 -8.33 -4.58
CA HIS A 32 -1.76 -7.78 -5.92
C HIS A 32 -3.11 -7.88 -6.65
N ALA A 33 -3.51 -6.82 -7.36
CA ALA A 33 -4.83 -6.74 -8.01
C ALA A 33 -5.07 -7.88 -9.03
N GLN A 34 -4.04 -8.31 -9.77
CA GLN A 34 -4.18 -9.43 -10.70
C GLN A 34 -4.42 -10.76 -9.98
N ASP A 35 -3.85 -10.96 -8.78
CA ASP A 35 -4.05 -12.19 -8.02
C ASP A 35 -5.48 -12.22 -7.44
N VAL A 36 -5.99 -11.05 -7.01
CA VAL A 36 -7.40 -10.90 -6.63
C VAL A 36 -8.32 -11.21 -7.82
N ALA A 37 -8.03 -10.68 -9.02
CA ALA A 37 -8.81 -10.97 -10.22
C ALA A 37 -8.84 -12.47 -10.55
N ARG A 38 -7.70 -13.15 -10.48
CA ARG A 38 -7.63 -14.60 -10.65
C ARG A 38 -8.42 -15.36 -9.57
N GLY A 39 -8.35 -14.88 -8.33
CA GLY A 39 -9.12 -15.43 -7.22
C GLY A 39 -10.63 -15.32 -7.43
N HIS A 40 -11.13 -14.22 -8.00
CA HIS A 40 -12.54 -14.09 -8.35
C HIS A 40 -12.98 -15.08 -9.44
N ILE A 41 -12.16 -15.25 -10.48
CA ILE A 41 -12.45 -16.26 -11.54
C ILE A 41 -12.49 -17.65 -10.92
N LEU A 42 -11.49 -17.99 -10.10
CA LEU A 42 -11.41 -19.29 -9.44
C LEU A 42 -12.62 -19.54 -8.53
N ALA A 43 -13.05 -18.56 -7.77
CA ALA A 43 -14.23 -18.66 -6.91
C ALA A 43 -15.52 -18.82 -7.72
N ALA A 44 -15.62 -18.19 -8.90
CA ALA A 44 -16.75 -18.37 -9.80
C ALA A 44 -16.80 -19.76 -10.44
N GLU A 45 -15.64 -20.38 -10.72
CA GLU A 45 -15.53 -21.69 -11.36
C GLU A 45 -15.64 -22.86 -10.38
N LYS A 46 -15.10 -22.71 -9.17
CA LYS A 46 -14.92 -23.80 -8.21
C LYS A 46 -15.52 -23.54 -6.82
N GLY A 47 -15.99 -22.32 -6.58
CA GLY A 47 -16.58 -21.97 -5.30
C GLY A 47 -17.93 -22.66 -5.08
N GLU A 48 -18.23 -22.94 -3.82
CA GLU A 48 -19.54 -23.46 -3.41
C GLU A 48 -20.56 -22.32 -3.32
N SER A 49 -21.82 -22.63 -3.65
CA SER A 49 -22.90 -21.64 -3.58
C SER A 49 -23.10 -21.17 -2.14
N TYR A 50 -23.31 -19.86 -1.98
CA TYR A 50 -23.50 -19.16 -0.70
C TYR A 50 -22.26 -19.13 0.20
N GLU A 51 -21.08 -19.51 -0.30
CA GLU A 51 -19.82 -19.43 0.44
C GLU A 51 -19.05 -18.14 0.13
N SER A 52 -18.29 -17.67 1.13
CA SER A 52 -17.42 -16.51 0.99
C SER A 52 -15.95 -16.91 1.02
N TYR A 53 -15.15 -16.31 0.15
CA TYR A 53 -13.73 -16.57 0.04
C TYR A 53 -12.94 -15.27 0.22
N ILE A 54 -12.03 -15.27 1.19
CA ILE A 54 -11.13 -14.12 1.42
C ILE A 54 -9.93 -14.29 0.49
N LEU A 55 -9.70 -13.30 -0.36
CA LEU A 55 -8.57 -13.25 -1.29
C LEU A 55 -7.48 -12.33 -0.70
N ALA A 56 -6.78 -12.83 0.30
CA ALA A 56 -5.70 -12.12 0.97
C ALA A 56 -4.34 -12.72 0.59
N ALA A 57 -3.27 -11.97 0.85
CA ALA A 57 -1.90 -12.45 0.82
C ALA A 57 -1.34 -12.52 2.25
N ASP A 58 0.00 -12.52 2.39
CA ASP A 58 0.64 -12.52 3.70
C ASP A 58 0.35 -11.23 4.49
N ASN A 59 0.38 -11.37 5.81
CA ASN A 59 0.13 -10.30 6.75
C ASN A 59 1.46 -9.67 7.19
N PHE A 60 1.58 -8.36 7.09
CA PHE A 60 2.78 -7.61 7.47
C PHE A 60 2.45 -6.45 8.39
N HIS A 61 3.38 -6.10 9.26
CA HIS A 61 3.36 -4.83 10.00
C HIS A 61 3.62 -3.66 9.03
N TRP A 62 3.00 -2.51 9.27
CA TRP A 62 3.22 -1.32 8.44
C TRP A 62 4.68 -0.91 8.38
N ALA A 63 5.43 -1.03 9.48
CA ALA A 63 6.86 -0.75 9.48
C ALA A 63 7.64 -1.64 8.51
N GLU A 64 7.25 -2.91 8.39
CA GLU A 64 7.85 -3.85 7.45
C GLU A 64 7.51 -3.48 6.00
N ILE A 65 6.23 -3.21 5.73
CA ILE A 65 5.75 -2.77 4.40
C ILE A 65 6.52 -1.52 3.96
N HIS A 66 6.61 -0.50 4.82
CA HIS A 66 7.32 0.74 4.53
C HIS A 66 8.83 0.52 4.35
N ARG A 67 9.43 -0.39 5.11
CA ARG A 67 10.83 -0.76 4.94
C ARG A 67 11.08 -1.38 3.56
N GLN A 68 10.25 -2.32 3.14
CA GLN A 68 10.36 -2.94 1.82
C GLN A 68 10.13 -1.94 0.69
N ILE A 69 9.14 -1.03 0.82
CA ILE A 69 8.95 0.07 -0.13
C ILE A 69 10.23 0.91 -0.25
N SER A 70 10.83 1.28 0.89
CA SER A 70 12.04 2.10 0.90
C SER A 70 13.23 1.40 0.25
N GLN A 71 13.43 0.12 0.54
CA GLN A 71 14.49 -0.68 -0.07
C GLN A 71 14.33 -0.75 -1.60
N LYS A 72 13.13 -1.03 -2.10
CA LYS A 72 12.86 -1.08 -3.55
C LYS A 72 12.94 0.29 -4.21
N ALA A 73 12.53 1.34 -3.53
CA ALA A 73 12.60 2.71 -4.03
C ALA A 73 14.00 3.36 -3.91
N GLY A 74 14.99 2.68 -3.33
CA GLY A 74 16.34 3.22 -3.10
C GLY A 74 16.31 4.45 -2.18
N THR A 75 15.50 4.40 -1.10
CA THR A 75 15.36 5.49 -0.14
C THR A 75 15.66 5.04 1.29
N TYR A 76 15.74 6.00 2.20
CA TYR A 76 15.85 5.68 3.63
C TYR A 76 14.61 4.94 4.11
N GLY A 77 14.81 4.01 5.04
CA GLY A 77 13.73 3.29 5.72
C GLY A 77 12.88 4.20 6.61
N PRO A 78 11.86 3.61 7.29
CA PRO A 78 11.03 4.35 8.23
C PRO A 78 11.89 5.04 9.30
N GLY A 79 11.69 6.37 9.44
CA GLY A 79 12.45 7.17 10.41
C GLY A 79 11.85 7.13 11.81
N PHE A 80 10.54 7.18 11.90
CA PHE A 80 9.82 7.22 13.19
C PHE A 80 8.49 6.48 13.10
N GLN A 81 8.16 5.76 14.17
CA GLN A 81 6.91 5.00 14.28
C GLN A 81 5.90 5.73 15.18
N LEU A 82 4.80 6.19 14.59
CA LEU A 82 3.74 6.88 15.31
C LEU A 82 2.87 5.90 16.11
N GLY A 83 2.70 6.18 17.39
CA GLY A 83 1.67 5.55 18.21
C GLY A 83 0.30 6.21 17.99
N LYS A 84 -0.77 5.48 18.35
CA LYS A 84 -2.17 5.93 18.14
C LYS A 84 -2.45 7.32 18.73
N GLY A 85 -2.01 7.58 19.97
CA GLY A 85 -2.23 8.87 20.63
C GLY A 85 -1.61 10.04 19.85
N MET A 86 -0.35 9.90 19.43
CA MET A 86 0.32 10.92 18.62
C MET A 86 -0.32 11.09 17.24
N ALA A 87 -0.71 9.99 16.60
CA ALA A 87 -1.36 10.05 15.30
C ALA A 87 -2.70 10.82 15.35
N VAL A 88 -3.54 10.53 16.36
CA VAL A 88 -4.82 11.21 16.53
C VAL A 88 -4.64 12.70 16.88
N SER A 89 -3.71 13.02 17.79
CA SER A 89 -3.46 14.41 18.19
C SER A 89 -2.91 15.24 17.03
N SER A 90 -1.94 14.71 16.28
CA SER A 90 -1.37 15.41 15.12
C SER A 90 -2.40 15.58 14.00
N ALA A 91 -3.23 14.58 13.72
CA ALA A 91 -4.30 14.69 12.73
C ALA A 91 -5.33 15.74 13.12
N GLY A 92 -5.70 15.85 14.41
CA GLY A 92 -6.60 16.89 14.90
C GLY A 92 -6.04 18.30 14.70
N LEU A 93 -4.75 18.50 14.98
CA LEU A 93 -4.09 19.78 14.71
C LEU A 93 -4.04 20.10 13.22
N MET A 94 -3.77 19.09 12.38
CA MET A 94 -3.77 19.27 10.92
C MET A 94 -5.16 19.59 10.37
N GLU A 95 -6.21 18.96 10.87
CA GLU A 95 -7.60 19.29 10.48
C GLU A 95 -7.99 20.71 10.88
N LEU A 96 -7.58 21.15 12.08
CA LEU A 96 -7.82 22.53 12.54
C LEU A 96 -7.08 23.54 11.66
N ALA A 97 -5.80 23.29 11.38
CA ALA A 97 -5.02 24.13 10.47
C ALA A 97 -5.60 24.14 9.05
N ALA A 98 -6.00 22.99 8.54
CA ALA A 98 -6.60 22.86 7.20
C ALA A 98 -7.90 23.69 7.08
N LYS A 99 -8.76 23.66 8.11
CA LYS A 99 -9.96 24.51 8.17
C LYS A 99 -9.62 26.01 8.19
N THR A 100 -8.58 26.40 8.93
CA THR A 100 -8.18 27.80 9.07
C THR A 100 -7.60 28.34 7.76
N PHE A 101 -6.80 27.52 7.05
CA PHE A 101 -6.11 27.92 5.81
C PHE A 101 -6.81 27.44 4.54
N ASN A 102 -8.02 26.89 4.63
CA ASN A 102 -8.81 26.35 3.52
C ASN A 102 -8.00 25.32 2.67
N MET A 103 -7.29 24.42 3.33
CA MET A 103 -6.46 23.38 2.72
C MET A 103 -7.06 21.99 2.96
N THR A 104 -6.69 21.02 2.13
CA THR A 104 -7.07 19.61 2.37
C THR A 104 -6.09 19.01 3.38
N PRO A 105 -6.55 18.45 4.52
CA PRO A 105 -5.64 17.83 5.48
C PRO A 105 -5.00 16.56 4.88
N MET A 106 -3.70 16.36 5.11
CA MET A 106 -2.98 15.17 4.66
C MET A 106 -3.40 13.90 5.40
N ALA A 107 -3.86 14.04 6.64
CA ALA A 107 -4.42 12.95 7.44
C ALA A 107 -5.62 13.47 8.24
N THR A 108 -6.66 12.64 8.32
CA THR A 108 -7.85 12.92 9.12
C THR A 108 -7.81 12.14 10.43
N GLN A 109 -8.50 12.63 11.47
CA GLN A 109 -8.63 11.90 12.72
C GLN A 109 -9.24 10.51 12.53
N ALA A 110 -10.17 10.36 11.58
CA ALA A 110 -10.78 9.07 11.24
C ALA A 110 -9.74 8.05 10.75
N LEU A 111 -8.79 8.47 9.92
CA LEU A 111 -7.67 7.63 9.48
C LEU A 111 -6.69 7.36 10.64
N ALA A 112 -6.39 8.36 11.44
CA ALA A 112 -5.50 8.24 12.58
C ALA A 112 -6.03 7.27 13.65
N GLN A 113 -7.34 7.14 13.81
CA GLN A 113 -7.95 6.18 14.71
C GLN A 113 -7.70 4.71 14.31
N GLN A 114 -7.38 4.44 13.04
CA GLN A 114 -7.03 3.11 12.56
C GLN A 114 -5.58 2.71 12.91
N VAL A 115 -4.76 3.64 13.37
CA VAL A 115 -3.41 3.33 13.86
C VAL A 115 -3.48 2.37 15.04
N GLY A 116 -2.71 1.30 14.96
CA GLY A 116 -2.76 0.19 15.93
C GLY A 116 -3.73 -0.92 15.56
N THR A 117 -4.49 -0.78 14.47
CA THR A 117 -5.38 -1.85 13.98
C THR A 117 -4.61 -2.78 13.06
N TYR A 118 -4.91 -4.07 13.17
CA TYR A 118 -4.35 -5.12 12.33
C TYR A 118 -5.43 -5.66 11.42
N PHE A 119 -5.33 -5.34 10.13
CA PHE A 119 -6.18 -5.87 9.07
C PHE A 119 -5.56 -7.15 8.51
N TRP A 120 -5.49 -8.16 9.38
CA TRP A 120 -4.90 -9.45 9.06
C TRP A 120 -5.98 -10.46 8.71
N TYR A 121 -5.75 -11.16 7.62
CA TYR A 121 -6.70 -12.11 7.09
C TYR A 121 -5.98 -13.42 6.72
N THR A 122 -6.74 -14.50 6.66
CA THR A 122 -6.27 -15.74 6.07
C THR A 122 -7.07 -16.05 4.81
N SER A 123 -6.38 -16.45 3.77
CA SER A 123 -6.98 -16.91 2.51
C SER A 123 -7.01 -18.44 2.39
N GLN A 124 -6.85 -19.16 3.50
CA GLN A 124 -6.73 -20.63 3.47
C GLN A 124 -7.85 -21.29 2.68
N LYS A 125 -9.11 -20.91 2.91
CA LYS A 125 -10.26 -21.46 2.18
C LYS A 125 -10.19 -21.21 0.67
N ALA A 126 -9.68 -20.06 0.25
CA ALA A 126 -9.44 -19.77 -1.16
C ALA A 126 -8.25 -20.58 -1.71
N GLN A 127 -7.20 -20.75 -0.90
CA GLN A 127 -6.04 -21.57 -1.30
C GLN A 127 -6.40 -23.05 -1.48
N ASP A 128 -7.34 -23.56 -0.71
CA ASP A 128 -7.84 -24.92 -0.84
C ASP A 128 -8.56 -25.15 -2.20
N LEU A 129 -9.17 -24.07 -2.77
CA LEU A 129 -9.68 -24.09 -4.15
C LEU A 129 -8.59 -23.98 -5.22
N GLY A 130 -7.35 -23.63 -4.83
CA GLY A 130 -6.22 -23.42 -5.73
C GLY A 130 -5.79 -21.96 -5.89
N TYR A 131 -6.31 -21.03 -5.07
CA TYR A 131 -5.86 -19.64 -5.07
C TYR A 131 -4.37 -19.56 -4.73
N ARG A 132 -3.64 -18.73 -5.49
CA ARG A 132 -2.22 -18.42 -5.26
C ARG A 132 -2.03 -16.93 -5.41
N TYR A 133 -1.16 -16.37 -4.60
CA TYR A 133 -0.77 -14.97 -4.63
C TYR A 133 0.75 -14.85 -4.66
N ARG A 134 1.23 -13.77 -5.21
CA ARG A 134 2.66 -13.44 -5.26
C ARG A 134 3.13 -12.81 -3.94
N SER A 135 4.43 -12.78 -3.75
CA SER A 135 5.05 -12.15 -2.60
C SER A 135 4.75 -10.63 -2.52
N LEU A 136 4.88 -10.05 -1.32
CA LEU A 136 4.84 -8.59 -1.16
C LEU A 136 5.94 -7.92 -1.99
N GLU A 137 7.11 -8.53 -2.06
CA GLU A 137 8.25 -8.01 -2.81
C GLU A 137 7.91 -7.86 -4.31
N ASP A 138 7.37 -8.89 -4.94
CA ASP A 138 6.98 -8.87 -6.36
C ASP A 138 5.85 -7.87 -6.60
N SER A 139 4.88 -7.81 -5.68
CA SER A 139 3.77 -6.85 -5.75
C SER A 139 4.25 -5.41 -5.67
N LEU A 140 5.25 -5.13 -4.83
CA LEU A 140 5.86 -3.81 -4.71
C LEU A 140 6.69 -3.44 -5.93
N VAL A 141 7.44 -4.39 -6.52
CA VAL A 141 8.19 -4.14 -7.77
C VAL A 141 7.24 -3.70 -8.87
N ASP A 142 6.17 -4.44 -9.11
CA ASP A 142 5.16 -4.10 -10.12
C ASP A 142 4.51 -2.74 -9.84
N THR A 143 4.10 -2.49 -8.59
CA THR A 143 3.46 -1.23 -8.21
C THR A 143 4.40 -0.02 -8.38
N LEU A 144 5.64 -0.12 -7.91
CA LEU A 144 6.61 0.97 -8.00
C LEU A 144 7.07 1.20 -9.45
N ALA A 145 7.19 0.15 -10.26
CA ALA A 145 7.48 0.26 -11.68
C ALA A 145 6.37 1.01 -12.42
N TRP A 146 5.11 0.67 -12.16
CA TRP A 146 3.97 1.41 -12.69
C TRP A 146 3.95 2.87 -12.19
N LEU A 147 4.17 3.10 -10.89
CA LEU A 147 4.23 4.46 -10.31
C LEU A 147 5.30 5.32 -10.95
N SER A 148 6.42 4.74 -11.37
CA SER A 148 7.50 5.50 -12.03
C SER A 148 7.06 6.13 -13.35
N LYS A 149 6.00 5.62 -13.97
CA LYS A 149 5.42 6.13 -15.22
C LYS A 149 4.11 6.90 -15.01
N SER A 150 3.50 6.78 -13.85
CA SER A 150 2.24 7.44 -13.51
C SER A 150 2.42 8.93 -13.21
N GLU A 151 1.33 9.69 -13.15
CA GLU A 151 1.35 11.10 -12.73
C GLU A 151 1.23 11.28 -11.21
N HIS A 152 1.17 10.19 -10.44
CA HIS A 152 0.98 10.23 -8.98
C HIS A 152 2.25 10.57 -8.20
N LEU A 153 3.41 10.59 -8.83
CA LEU A 153 4.69 10.95 -8.22
C LEU A 153 5.35 12.14 -8.92
N LYS A 154 6.09 12.95 -8.15
CA LYS A 154 6.90 14.05 -8.66
C LYS A 154 8.07 13.52 -9.51
N ALA A 155 8.53 14.31 -10.48
CA ALA A 155 9.59 13.93 -11.42
C ALA A 155 10.85 13.36 -10.74
N GLY A 156 11.36 14.01 -9.68
CA GLY A 156 12.53 13.52 -8.97
C GLY A 156 12.33 12.18 -8.23
N GLN A 157 11.08 11.86 -7.85
CA GLN A 157 10.75 10.55 -7.26
C GLN A 157 10.70 9.47 -8.34
N LYS A 158 10.10 9.76 -9.49
CA LYS A 158 10.09 8.86 -10.66
C LYS A 158 11.51 8.52 -11.11
N GLU A 159 12.37 9.52 -11.25
CA GLU A 159 13.76 9.33 -11.65
C GLU A 159 14.51 8.44 -10.66
N ARG A 160 14.28 8.61 -9.35
CA ARG A 160 14.88 7.77 -8.31
C ARG A 160 14.45 6.32 -8.45
N LEU A 161 13.15 6.05 -8.68
CA LEU A 161 12.65 4.70 -8.91
C LEU A 161 13.31 4.06 -10.14
N LEU A 162 13.45 4.80 -11.23
CA LEU A 162 14.05 4.31 -12.48
C LEU A 162 15.57 4.09 -12.39
N ARG A 163 16.25 4.57 -11.34
CA ARG A 163 17.65 4.22 -11.04
C ARG A 163 17.80 2.81 -10.46
N GLN A 164 16.71 2.23 -9.96
CA GLN A 164 16.72 0.84 -9.46
C GLN A 164 16.54 -0.12 -10.64
N ASN A 165 17.53 -1.00 -10.89
CA ASN A 165 17.53 -1.89 -12.05
C ASN A 165 16.28 -2.76 -12.13
N SER A 166 15.86 -3.36 -11.01
CA SER A 166 14.66 -4.19 -10.96
C SER A 166 13.38 -3.43 -11.35
N LEU A 167 13.25 -2.16 -10.94
CA LEU A 167 12.10 -1.32 -11.28
C LEU A 167 12.18 -0.83 -12.72
N LYS A 168 13.39 -0.54 -13.22
CA LYS A 168 13.60 -0.14 -14.61
C LYS A 168 13.18 -1.25 -15.56
N GLU A 169 13.62 -2.48 -15.32
CA GLU A 169 13.25 -3.64 -16.13
C GLU A 169 11.74 -3.90 -16.09
N ALA A 170 11.15 -3.95 -14.89
CA ALA A 170 9.71 -4.12 -14.74
C ALA A 170 8.90 -3.00 -15.41
N SER A 171 9.41 -1.76 -15.43
CA SER A 171 8.72 -0.62 -16.07
C SER A 171 8.59 -0.73 -17.58
N LEU A 172 9.39 -1.54 -18.24
CA LEU A 172 9.30 -1.76 -19.69
C LEU A 172 8.01 -2.47 -20.10
N SER A 173 7.41 -3.24 -19.21
CA SER A 173 6.12 -3.91 -19.45
C SER A 173 4.92 -2.97 -19.48
N TYR A 174 5.09 -1.70 -19.08
CA TYR A 174 4.04 -0.68 -19.02
C TYR A 174 4.15 0.38 -20.14
N ASN A 175 4.89 0.08 -21.21
CA ASN A 175 4.97 0.94 -22.40
C ASN A 175 3.86 0.65 -23.41
#